data_afc06df5bede141c98cafdf25d3f980e
#
_entry.id   afc06df5bede141c98cafdf25d3f980e
#
_cell.length_a   1.000
_cell.length_b   1.000
_cell.length_c   1.000
_cell.angle_alpha   90.00
_cell.angle_beta   90.00
_cell.angle_gamma   90.00
#
_symmetry.space_group_name_H-M   'P 1'
#
loop_
_entity.id
_entity.type
_entity.pdbx_description
1 polymer ?
#
loop_
_entity_poly.entity_id
_entity_poly.type
_entity_poly.pdbx_seq_one_letter_code
_entity_poly.pdbx_strand_id
1 'polypeptide(L)'
;KVLHYASHRKPWLPLACQAYREVWWFYAQMDWSGVAENAALLPLSEDMIYPKGRPFTCLVYTNISEIPHLTDLISALPKVQFKIASRQHVTDKLAQLITYPNVTVYSAIAGLNGLDLELLRTSDLLLDINPGRKVVEILDAFRFENKPILGFEDLKSTKHNQQTYSRDRWKEMAETIRQMRKKSL
;
A
#
# COMPACT_ATOMS: atom_id res chain seq x y z
N LYS A 1 0.67 16.32 -18.77
CA LYS A 1 -0.42 16.21 -17.78
C LYS A 1 -0.10 17.06 -16.58
N VAL A 2 -1.09 17.76 -16.00
CA VAL A 2 -0.93 18.57 -14.79
C VAL A 2 -1.58 17.82 -13.63
N LEU A 3 -0.85 17.64 -12.52
CA LEU A 3 -1.39 17.09 -11.29
C LEU A 3 -1.96 18.24 -10.45
N HIS A 4 -3.25 18.21 -10.19
CA HIS A 4 -3.94 19.20 -9.39
C HIS A 4 -4.56 18.57 -8.15
N TYR A 5 -4.11 19.01 -6.98
CA TYR A 5 -4.63 18.59 -5.68
C TYR A 5 -5.72 19.58 -5.26
N ALA A 6 -6.97 19.30 -5.68
CA ALA A 6 -8.10 20.22 -5.52
C ALA A 6 -8.67 20.29 -4.09
N SER A 7 -8.33 19.35 -3.21
CA SER A 7 -8.86 19.28 -1.85
C SER A 7 -7.90 19.88 -0.81
N HIS A 8 -8.38 20.01 0.44
CA HIS A 8 -7.54 20.37 1.60
C HIS A 8 -6.49 19.28 1.93
N ARG A 9 -6.62 18.09 1.35
CA ARG A 9 -5.68 16.96 1.54
C ARG A 9 -4.52 17.10 0.56
N LYS A 10 -3.55 17.89 0.92
CA LYS A 10 -2.38 18.16 0.09
C LYS A 10 -1.29 17.08 0.27
N PRO A 11 -0.46 16.81 -0.74
CA PRO A 11 0.53 15.72 -0.71
C PRO A 11 1.59 15.86 0.38
N TRP A 12 1.79 17.05 0.91
CA TRP A 12 2.70 17.32 2.02
C TRP A 12 2.09 17.08 3.40
N LEU A 13 0.78 16.79 3.50
CA LEU A 13 0.13 16.51 4.77
C LEU A 13 0.22 15.01 5.11
N PRO A 14 0.38 14.63 6.39
CA PRO A 14 0.59 13.23 6.81
C PRO A 14 -0.52 12.27 6.36
N LEU A 15 -1.77 12.72 6.41
CA LEU A 15 -2.96 11.91 6.07
C LEU A 15 -3.60 12.31 4.73
N ALA A 16 -2.85 12.93 3.85
CA ALA A 16 -3.34 13.31 2.55
C ALA A 16 -3.60 12.10 1.65
N CYS A 17 -4.38 12.31 0.59
CA CYS A 17 -4.44 11.37 -0.52
C CYS A 17 -3.02 11.19 -1.08
N GLN A 18 -2.55 9.93 -1.13
CA GLN A 18 -1.15 9.62 -1.45
C GLN A 18 -0.94 9.38 -2.96
N ALA A 19 -2.01 9.48 -3.78
CA ALA A 19 -1.87 9.34 -5.20
C ALA A 19 -0.85 10.35 -5.74
N TYR A 20 0.16 9.83 -6.40
CA TYR A 20 1.26 10.62 -6.97
C TYR A 20 2.03 11.51 -5.98
N ARG A 21 2.03 11.18 -4.69
CA ARG A 21 2.75 11.94 -3.66
C ARG A 21 4.26 11.96 -3.93
N GLU A 22 4.82 10.83 -4.31
CA GLU A 22 6.24 10.70 -4.68
C GLU A 22 6.59 11.61 -5.87
N VAL A 23 5.69 11.69 -6.86
CA VAL A 23 5.84 12.59 -8.01
C VAL A 23 5.83 14.05 -7.57
N TRP A 24 4.91 14.42 -6.65
CA TRP A 24 4.86 15.76 -6.10
C TRP A 24 6.15 16.10 -5.35
N TRP A 25 6.66 15.23 -4.48
CA TRP A 25 7.88 15.43 -3.73
C TRP A 25 9.11 15.52 -4.63
N PHE A 26 9.16 14.72 -5.69
CA PHE A 26 10.21 14.80 -6.69
C PHE A 26 10.29 16.21 -7.29
N TYR A 27 9.16 16.78 -7.72
CA TYR A 27 9.14 18.14 -8.26
C TYR A 27 9.34 19.21 -7.19
N ALA A 28 8.82 19.02 -6.00
CA ALA A 28 8.95 20.00 -4.92
C ALA A 28 10.40 20.19 -4.44
N GLN A 29 11.25 19.19 -4.66
CA GLN A 29 12.67 19.23 -4.31
C GLN A 29 13.56 19.77 -5.46
N MET A 30 13.01 19.91 -6.67
CA MET A 30 13.73 20.49 -7.79
C MET A 30 13.80 21.99 -7.65
N ASP A 31 14.96 22.57 -7.96
CA ASP A 31 15.04 24.00 -8.24
C ASP A 31 14.42 24.34 -9.61
N TRP A 32 14.16 25.64 -9.85
CA TRP A 32 13.52 26.05 -11.11
C TRP A 32 14.40 25.81 -12.34
N SER A 33 15.71 25.82 -12.21
CA SER A 33 16.63 25.52 -13.31
C SER A 33 16.52 24.02 -13.68
N GLY A 34 16.53 23.13 -12.70
CA GLY A 34 16.32 21.70 -12.92
C GLY A 34 14.95 21.39 -13.54
N VAL A 35 13.88 22.11 -13.14
CA VAL A 35 12.56 21.96 -13.75
C VAL A 35 12.57 22.40 -15.21
N ALA A 36 13.21 23.55 -15.54
CA ALA A 36 13.25 24.07 -16.90
C ALA A 36 14.07 23.15 -17.83
N GLU A 37 15.21 22.65 -17.36
CA GLU A 37 16.06 21.73 -18.13
C GLU A 37 15.39 20.37 -18.37
N ASN A 38 14.61 19.88 -17.40
CA ASN A 38 13.95 18.58 -17.47
C ASN A 38 12.51 18.64 -18.00
N ALA A 39 11.92 19.83 -18.16
CA ALA A 39 10.54 19.97 -18.62
C ALA A 39 10.28 19.35 -20.00
N ALA A 40 11.30 19.29 -20.87
CA ALA A 40 11.23 18.61 -22.16
C ALA A 40 11.45 17.09 -22.08
N LEU A 41 11.98 16.59 -20.96
CA LEU A 41 12.37 15.19 -20.78
C LEU A 41 11.35 14.36 -19.99
N LEU A 42 10.19 14.95 -19.64
CA LEU A 42 9.20 14.30 -18.82
C LEU A 42 8.01 13.68 -19.60
N PRO A 43 8.21 12.61 -20.36
CA PRO A 43 7.24 11.53 -20.21
C PRO A 43 7.48 10.96 -18.82
N LEU A 44 6.50 11.06 -17.93
CA LEU A 44 6.46 10.21 -16.73
C LEU A 44 6.59 8.76 -17.22
N SER A 45 7.81 8.25 -17.29
CA SER A 45 8.03 6.85 -17.62
C SER A 45 7.50 6.02 -16.47
N GLU A 46 7.04 4.81 -16.75
CA GLU A 46 6.66 3.89 -15.67
C GLU A 46 7.77 3.72 -14.64
N ASP A 47 9.02 3.79 -15.05
CA ASP A 47 10.21 3.71 -14.17
C ASP A 47 10.32 4.89 -13.19
N MET A 48 9.74 6.06 -13.49
CA MET A 48 9.69 7.20 -12.56
C MET A 48 8.53 7.07 -11.57
N ILE A 49 7.43 6.46 -12.00
CA ILE A 49 6.26 6.21 -11.15
C ILE A 49 6.50 4.96 -10.30
N TYR A 50 7.22 3.98 -10.86
CA TYR A 50 7.54 2.68 -10.24
C TYR A 50 9.05 2.42 -10.32
N PRO A 51 9.86 3.06 -9.46
CA PRO A 51 11.32 2.94 -9.52
C PRO A 51 11.75 1.47 -9.36
N LYS A 52 12.67 1.05 -10.23
CA LYS A 52 13.33 -0.26 -10.12
C LYS A 52 14.04 -0.35 -8.76
N GLY A 53 13.86 -1.47 -8.08
CA GLY A 53 14.42 -1.66 -6.74
C GLY A 53 13.58 -1.09 -5.61
N ARG A 54 12.29 -0.79 -5.87
CA ARG A 54 11.36 -0.43 -4.79
C ARG A 54 11.32 -1.50 -3.69
N PRO A 55 11.05 -1.11 -2.45
CA PRO A 55 10.96 -2.07 -1.36
C PRO A 55 9.80 -3.05 -1.58
N PHE A 56 9.97 -4.29 -1.14
CA PHE A 56 8.88 -5.28 -1.10
C PHE A 56 7.71 -4.72 -0.30
N THR A 57 6.53 -4.69 -0.91
CA THR A 57 5.38 -3.94 -0.42
C THR A 57 4.19 -4.85 -0.15
N CYS A 58 3.68 -4.81 1.08
CA CYS A 58 2.43 -5.44 1.49
C CYS A 58 1.28 -4.42 1.46
N LEU A 59 0.18 -4.76 0.78
CA LEU A 59 -1.05 -4.01 0.82
C LEU A 59 -1.99 -4.60 1.88
N VAL A 60 -2.55 -3.75 2.71
CA VAL A 60 -3.67 -4.06 3.61
C VAL A 60 -4.85 -3.20 3.20
N TYR A 61 -5.93 -3.82 2.77
CA TYR A 61 -7.15 -3.09 2.41
C TYR A 61 -8.19 -3.24 3.52
N THR A 62 -8.67 -2.13 4.09
CA THR A 62 -9.52 -2.18 5.27
C THR A 62 -10.68 -1.17 5.21
N ASN A 63 -11.73 -1.48 5.96
CA ASN A 63 -12.83 -0.56 6.27
C ASN A 63 -13.04 -0.40 7.78
N ILE A 64 -12.10 -0.91 8.58
CA ILE A 64 -12.11 -0.81 10.05
C ILE A 64 -10.73 -0.40 10.57
N SER A 65 -10.69 0.02 11.82
CA SER A 65 -9.49 0.55 12.47
C SER A 65 -8.69 -0.51 13.23
N GLU A 66 -9.34 -1.58 13.67
CA GLU A 66 -8.71 -2.62 14.49
C GLU A 66 -8.44 -3.86 13.63
N ILE A 67 -7.19 -4.03 13.24
CA ILE A 67 -6.75 -5.13 12.40
C ILE A 67 -5.86 -6.04 13.23
N PRO A 68 -6.23 -7.32 13.42
CA PRO A 68 -5.46 -8.26 14.22
C PRO A 68 -4.00 -8.35 13.77
N HIS A 69 -3.08 -8.27 14.72
CA HIS A 69 -1.63 -8.43 14.51
C HIS A 69 -0.99 -7.50 13.46
N LEU A 70 -1.69 -6.46 12.99
CA LEU A 70 -1.09 -5.54 12.01
C LEU A 70 0.14 -4.83 12.57
N THR A 71 0.05 -4.30 13.79
CA THR A 71 1.17 -3.62 14.46
C THR A 71 2.34 -4.58 14.73
N ASP A 72 2.03 -5.83 15.11
CA ASP A 72 3.03 -6.86 15.34
C ASP A 72 3.79 -7.19 14.04
N LEU A 73 3.06 -7.35 12.92
CA LEU A 73 3.65 -7.61 11.61
C LEU A 73 4.50 -6.43 11.12
N ILE A 74 4.04 -5.20 11.27
CA ILE A 74 4.78 -4.00 10.91
C ILE A 74 6.10 -3.94 11.68
N SER A 75 6.05 -4.14 13.00
CA SER A 75 7.23 -4.12 13.87
C SER A 75 8.22 -5.25 13.57
N ALA A 76 7.70 -6.44 13.26
CA ALA A 76 8.53 -7.60 12.93
C ALA A 76 9.19 -7.52 11.53
N LEU A 77 8.70 -6.65 10.65
CA LEU A 77 9.09 -6.57 9.24
C LEU A 77 9.57 -5.16 8.84
N PRO A 78 10.60 -4.59 9.48
CA PRO A 78 11.01 -3.20 9.24
C PRO A 78 11.55 -2.92 7.83
N LYS A 79 11.91 -3.98 7.07
CA LYS A 79 12.39 -3.88 5.68
C LYS A 79 11.30 -4.14 4.64
N VAL A 80 10.05 -4.28 5.06
CA VAL A 80 8.87 -4.45 4.20
C VAL A 80 8.05 -3.19 4.30
N GLN A 81 7.66 -2.62 3.17
CA GLN A 81 6.76 -1.47 3.13
C GLN A 81 5.32 -1.94 3.32
N PHE A 82 4.58 -1.28 4.18
CA PHE A 82 3.15 -1.52 4.37
C PHE A 82 2.34 -0.35 3.80
N LYS A 83 1.45 -0.65 2.87
CA LYS A 83 0.44 0.28 2.37
C LYS A 83 -0.91 -0.09 2.97
N ILE A 84 -1.46 0.78 3.78
CA ILE A 84 -2.75 0.56 4.44
C ILE A 84 -3.79 1.43 3.76
N ALA A 85 -4.67 0.80 2.99
CA ALA A 85 -5.70 1.46 2.21
C ALA A 85 -7.05 1.38 2.93
N SER A 86 -7.54 2.50 3.43
CA SER A 86 -8.84 2.58 4.12
C SER A 86 -9.93 3.15 3.22
N ARG A 87 -11.05 2.44 3.09
CA ARG A 87 -12.26 2.94 2.39
C ARG A 87 -12.98 4.04 3.14
N GLN A 88 -12.76 4.14 4.43
CA GLN A 88 -13.34 5.16 5.29
C GLN A 88 -12.29 6.21 5.66
N HIS A 89 -12.75 7.27 6.33
CA HIS A 89 -11.83 8.20 6.97
C HIS A 89 -10.95 7.46 7.97
N VAL A 90 -9.66 7.77 7.93
CA VAL A 90 -8.69 7.18 8.84
C VAL A 90 -8.99 7.66 10.25
N THR A 91 -9.17 6.70 11.15
CA THR A 91 -9.31 6.95 12.58
C THR A 91 -7.94 7.21 13.21
N ASP A 92 -7.94 7.75 14.43
CA ASP A 92 -6.70 8.01 15.18
C ASP A 92 -5.83 6.75 15.34
N LYS A 93 -6.45 5.58 15.51
CA LYS A 93 -5.72 4.31 15.61
C LYS A 93 -4.94 3.96 14.33
N LEU A 94 -5.55 4.12 13.16
CA LEU A 94 -4.84 3.92 11.89
C LEU A 94 -3.85 5.06 11.63
N ALA A 95 -4.19 6.28 12.02
CA ALA A 95 -3.30 7.42 11.88
C ALA A 95 -1.99 7.25 12.67
N GLN A 96 -2.04 6.65 13.86
CA GLN A 96 -0.85 6.36 14.67
C GLN A 96 0.15 5.43 13.94
N LEU A 97 -0.30 4.61 13.00
CA LEU A 97 0.60 3.72 12.27
C LEU A 97 1.58 4.47 11.34
N ILE A 98 1.32 5.73 11.00
CA ILE A 98 2.26 6.55 10.22
C ILE A 98 3.57 6.86 10.97
N THR A 99 3.61 6.63 12.29
CA THR A 99 4.85 6.77 13.07
C THR A 99 5.88 5.69 12.73
N TYR A 100 5.45 4.58 12.12
CA TYR A 100 6.37 3.56 11.62
C TYR A 100 6.95 3.99 10.27
N PRO A 101 8.28 4.00 10.10
CA PRO A 101 8.94 4.51 8.89
C PRO A 101 8.61 3.68 7.63
N ASN A 102 8.15 2.45 7.82
CA ASN A 102 7.79 1.51 6.77
C ASN A 102 6.27 1.43 6.54
N VAL A 103 5.51 2.45 6.93
CA VAL A 103 4.05 2.47 6.77
C VAL A 103 3.59 3.72 6.01
N THR A 104 2.70 3.51 5.06
CA THR A 104 1.94 4.58 4.40
C THR A 104 0.45 4.29 4.54
N VAL A 105 -0.32 5.26 4.99
CA VAL A 105 -1.77 5.13 5.17
C VAL A 105 -2.50 5.96 4.14
N TYR A 106 -3.38 5.33 3.38
CA TYR A 106 -4.25 5.93 2.37
C TYR A 106 -5.67 6.01 2.91
N SER A 107 -6.26 7.19 2.91
CA SER A 107 -7.58 7.43 3.48
C SER A 107 -8.65 7.69 2.44
N ALA A 108 -9.88 7.26 2.75
CA ALA A 108 -11.08 7.51 1.95
C ALA A 108 -10.95 7.06 0.48
N ILE A 109 -10.41 5.87 0.26
CA ILE A 109 -10.33 5.24 -1.06
C ILE A 109 -11.70 4.69 -1.41
N ALA A 110 -12.32 5.26 -2.41
CA ALA A 110 -13.65 4.88 -2.86
C ALA A 110 -13.62 4.27 -4.25
N GLY A 111 -13.83 2.93 -4.30
CA GLY A 111 -13.99 2.20 -5.55
C GLY A 111 -12.71 1.94 -6.34
N LEU A 112 -12.83 1.21 -7.42
CA LEU A 112 -11.74 0.94 -8.38
C LEU A 112 -11.47 2.20 -9.21
N ASN A 113 -10.70 3.11 -8.68
CA ASN A 113 -10.20 4.28 -9.39
C ASN A 113 -8.70 4.13 -9.69
N GLY A 114 -8.09 5.15 -10.26
CA GLY A 114 -6.67 5.12 -10.60
C GLY A 114 -5.74 4.83 -9.41
N LEU A 115 -6.13 5.19 -8.19
CA LEU A 115 -5.34 4.93 -6.98
C LEU A 115 -5.37 3.45 -6.59
N ASP A 116 -6.53 2.78 -6.70
CA ASP A 116 -6.60 1.33 -6.42
C ASP A 116 -5.73 0.53 -7.39
N LEU A 117 -5.72 0.92 -8.67
CA LEU A 117 -4.84 0.31 -9.68
C LEU A 117 -3.36 0.57 -9.37
N GLU A 118 -3.02 1.77 -8.91
CA GLU A 118 -1.66 2.09 -8.49
C GLU A 118 -1.24 1.25 -7.27
N LEU A 119 -2.10 1.15 -6.26
CA LEU A 119 -1.84 0.32 -5.08
C LEU A 119 -1.65 -1.15 -5.46
N LEU A 120 -2.50 -1.67 -6.36
CA LEU A 120 -2.38 -3.03 -6.88
C LEU A 120 -1.03 -3.24 -7.58
N ARG A 121 -0.66 -2.38 -8.53
CA ARG A 121 0.58 -2.50 -9.31
C ARG A 121 1.82 -2.38 -8.44
N THR A 122 1.81 -1.46 -7.49
CA THR A 122 2.97 -1.17 -6.61
C THR A 122 3.04 -2.03 -5.35
N SER A 123 2.18 -3.04 -5.22
CA SER A 123 2.21 -3.98 -4.11
C SER A 123 2.54 -5.39 -4.60
N ASP A 124 3.35 -6.09 -3.82
CA ASP A 124 3.83 -7.45 -4.13
C ASP A 124 2.97 -8.53 -3.46
N LEU A 125 2.27 -8.17 -2.39
CA LEU A 125 1.51 -9.05 -1.54
C LEU A 125 0.28 -8.35 -0.99
N LEU A 126 -0.87 -9.06 -0.96
CA LEU A 126 -2.05 -8.63 -0.22
C LEU A 126 -2.12 -9.36 1.13
N LEU A 127 -2.25 -8.60 2.21
CA LEU A 127 -2.57 -9.12 3.54
C LEU A 127 -4.08 -9.01 3.78
N ASP A 128 -4.79 -10.11 3.57
CA ASP A 128 -6.23 -10.20 3.82
C ASP A 128 -6.51 -10.55 5.30
N ILE A 129 -6.10 -9.66 6.19
CA ILE A 129 -6.23 -9.77 7.66
C ILE A 129 -7.32 -8.84 8.23
N ASN A 130 -8.10 -8.19 7.36
CA ASN A 130 -9.20 -7.31 7.75
C ASN A 130 -10.42 -8.15 8.19
N PRO A 131 -10.90 -8.04 9.45
CA PRO A 131 -12.12 -8.70 9.91
C PRO A 131 -13.42 -8.04 9.41
N GLY A 132 -13.33 -6.85 8.82
CA GLY A 132 -14.47 -6.16 8.24
C GLY A 132 -14.90 -6.74 6.89
N ARG A 133 -15.73 -5.96 6.18
CA ARG A 133 -16.23 -6.37 4.87
C ARG A 133 -15.08 -6.49 3.86
N LYS A 134 -15.00 -7.63 3.21
CA LYS A 134 -14.00 -7.88 2.16
C LYS A 134 -14.31 -7.09 0.90
N VAL A 135 -13.28 -6.61 0.24
CA VAL A 135 -13.36 -5.98 -1.08
C VAL A 135 -12.95 -7.02 -2.12
N VAL A 136 -13.97 -7.68 -2.65
CA VAL A 136 -13.79 -8.84 -3.55
C VAL A 136 -13.01 -8.43 -4.81
N GLU A 137 -13.24 -7.23 -5.30
CA GLU A 137 -12.59 -6.69 -6.50
C GLU A 137 -11.06 -6.60 -6.34
N ILE A 138 -10.58 -6.25 -5.14
CA ILE A 138 -9.14 -6.20 -4.84
C ILE A 138 -8.54 -7.61 -4.76
N LEU A 139 -9.26 -8.54 -4.12
CA LEU A 139 -8.85 -9.93 -4.03
C LEU A 139 -8.76 -10.57 -5.44
N ASP A 140 -9.77 -10.33 -6.28
CA ASP A 140 -9.80 -10.83 -7.65
C ASP A 140 -8.69 -10.22 -8.51
N ALA A 141 -8.39 -8.95 -8.33
CA ALA A 141 -7.32 -8.27 -9.05
C ALA A 141 -5.93 -8.85 -8.68
N PHE A 142 -5.64 -9.09 -7.39
CA PHE A 142 -4.41 -9.75 -6.96
C PHE A 142 -4.27 -11.16 -7.52
N ARG A 143 -5.38 -11.91 -7.53
CA ARG A 143 -5.42 -13.24 -8.13
C ARG A 143 -5.17 -13.21 -9.63
N PHE A 144 -5.79 -12.29 -10.36
CA PHE A 144 -5.62 -12.12 -11.79
C PHE A 144 -4.15 -11.83 -12.17
N GLU A 145 -3.46 -11.02 -11.35
CA GLU A 145 -2.04 -10.73 -11.51
C GLU A 145 -1.12 -11.82 -10.94
N ASN A 146 -1.66 -12.94 -10.47
CA ASN A 146 -0.91 -14.03 -9.80
C ASN A 146 -0.06 -13.56 -8.61
N LYS A 147 -0.47 -12.50 -7.95
CA LYS A 147 0.18 -12.00 -6.74
C LYS A 147 -0.28 -12.78 -5.51
N PRO A 148 0.60 -13.03 -4.53
CA PRO A 148 0.26 -13.78 -3.34
C PRO A 148 -0.75 -13.04 -2.46
N ILE A 149 -1.62 -13.82 -1.81
CA ILE A 149 -2.57 -13.34 -0.81
C ILE A 149 -2.34 -14.16 0.46
N LEU A 150 -2.01 -13.51 1.57
CA LEU A 150 -1.91 -14.13 2.89
C LEU A 150 -3.02 -13.61 3.80
N GLY A 151 -3.53 -14.46 4.69
CA GLY A 151 -4.58 -14.06 5.61
C GLY A 151 -4.68 -14.97 6.84
N PHE A 152 -5.59 -14.63 7.75
CA PHE A 152 -5.93 -15.49 8.88
C PHE A 152 -7.07 -16.43 8.51
N GLU A 153 -7.03 -17.68 9.03
CA GLU A 153 -7.97 -18.75 8.71
C GLU A 153 -9.42 -18.37 9.00
N ASP A 154 -9.65 -17.70 10.11
CA ASP A 154 -10.97 -17.24 10.56
C ASP A 154 -11.48 -16.01 9.78
N LEU A 155 -10.63 -15.37 9.00
CA LEU A 155 -10.95 -14.18 8.20
C LEU A 155 -10.91 -14.44 6.69
N LYS A 156 -10.55 -15.65 6.26
CA LYS A 156 -10.40 -15.97 4.84
C LYS A 156 -11.69 -15.81 4.04
N SER A 157 -11.53 -15.37 2.81
CA SER A 157 -12.61 -15.46 1.83
C SER A 157 -12.66 -16.86 1.24
N THR A 158 -13.83 -17.50 1.27
CA THR A 158 -14.03 -18.85 0.72
C THR A 158 -13.86 -18.94 -0.79
N LYS A 159 -13.92 -17.80 -1.47
CA LYS A 159 -13.84 -17.71 -2.94
C LYS A 159 -12.40 -17.57 -3.47
N HIS A 160 -11.43 -17.32 -2.60
CA HIS A 160 -10.07 -16.98 -3.03
C HIS A 160 -9.08 -18.02 -2.54
N ASN A 161 -8.20 -18.44 -3.46
CA ASN A 161 -7.08 -19.30 -3.13
C ASN A 161 -6.00 -18.44 -2.46
N GLN A 162 -5.85 -18.57 -1.15
CA GLN A 162 -4.89 -17.80 -0.37
C GLN A 162 -4.21 -18.71 0.66
N GLN A 163 -2.98 -18.39 1.01
CA GLN A 163 -2.28 -19.04 2.10
C GLN A 163 -2.77 -18.45 3.42
N THR A 164 -3.21 -19.30 4.34
CA THR A 164 -3.80 -18.88 5.61
C THR A 164 -3.02 -19.39 6.79
N TYR A 165 -3.15 -18.66 7.89
CA TYR A 165 -2.52 -18.94 9.17
C TYR A 165 -3.54 -18.80 10.29
N SER A 166 -3.41 -19.59 11.34
CA SER A 166 -4.10 -19.30 12.59
C SER A 166 -3.55 -17.99 13.20
N ARG A 167 -4.36 -17.23 13.93
CA ARG A 167 -3.95 -15.92 14.46
C ARG A 167 -2.73 -16.00 15.38
N ASP A 168 -2.64 -17.01 16.20
CA ASP A 168 -1.50 -17.28 17.09
C ASP A 168 -0.20 -17.57 16.32
N ARG A 169 -0.31 -18.00 15.05
CA ARG A 169 0.81 -18.26 14.15
C ARG A 169 1.18 -17.06 13.27
N TRP A 170 0.85 -15.84 13.65
CA TRP A 170 1.21 -14.63 12.89
C TRP A 170 2.72 -14.48 12.66
N LYS A 171 3.57 -15.04 13.55
CA LYS A 171 5.03 -15.06 13.38
C LYS A 171 5.47 -15.90 12.19
N GLU A 172 4.77 -16.97 11.88
CA GLU A 172 5.05 -17.80 10.69
C GLU A 172 4.64 -17.06 9.41
N MET A 173 3.53 -16.33 9.45
CA MET A 173 3.15 -15.41 8.36
C MET A 173 4.25 -14.38 8.13
N ALA A 174 4.79 -13.76 9.19
CA ALA A 174 5.89 -12.81 9.09
C ALA A 174 7.15 -13.44 8.46
N GLU A 175 7.48 -14.68 8.83
CA GLU A 175 8.63 -15.37 8.23
C GLU A 175 8.41 -15.68 6.74
N THR A 176 7.20 -16.08 6.36
CA THR A 176 6.84 -16.26 4.95
C THR A 176 7.02 -14.97 4.15
N ILE A 177 6.60 -13.84 4.68
CA ILE A 177 6.79 -12.52 4.04
C ILE A 177 8.27 -12.19 3.89
N ARG A 178 9.11 -12.48 4.91
CA ARG A 178 10.57 -12.29 4.81
C ARG A 178 11.18 -13.12 3.68
N GLN A 179 10.73 -14.37 3.54
CA GLN A 179 11.21 -15.27 2.49
C GLN A 179 10.78 -14.78 1.10
N MET A 180 9.52 -14.33 0.94
CA MET A 180 9.04 -13.73 -0.31
C MET A 180 9.88 -12.52 -0.69
N ARG A 181 10.15 -11.61 0.27
CA ARG A 181 10.99 -10.44 0.03
C ARG A 181 12.41 -10.83 -0.42
N LYS A 182 13.03 -11.87 0.16
CA LYS A 182 14.37 -12.32 -0.24
C LYS A 182 14.41 -12.86 -1.67
N LYS A 183 13.31 -13.42 -2.16
CA LYS A 183 13.21 -13.96 -3.53
C LYS A 183 12.94 -12.88 -4.57
N SER A 184 12.47 -11.71 -4.16
CA SER A 184 12.18 -10.56 -5.04
C SER A 184 13.36 -9.59 -5.21
N LEU A 185 14.44 -9.78 -4.48
CA LEU A 185 15.71 -9.04 -4.59
C LEU A 185 16.67 -9.72 -5.56
#